data_2d5cd78fb3c21e0ed8736690c9a9100c
#
_entry.id   2d5cd78fb3c21e0ed8736690c9a9100c
#
_cell.length_a   1.000
_cell.length_b   1.000
_cell.length_c   1.000
_cell.angle_alpha   90.00
_cell.angle_beta   90.00
_cell.angle_gamma   90.00
#
_symmetry.space_group_name_H-M   'P 1'
#
loop_
_entity.id
_entity.type
_entity.pdbx_description
1 polymer ?
#
loop_
_entity_poly.entity_id
_entity_poly.type
_entity_poly.pdbx_seq_one_letter_code
_entity_poly.pdbx_strand_id
1 'polypeptide(L)'
;MKIALAQINSFVGDIENNSKLIIKSAKDALKKGAELVVTPEFSICGYPPEDLVLRQDFLDACSKSLKKIARDLPSVKVIVGHPLQKDGKIYNAASLLFNGKIQGTYFKQTLPNYGVFDENRYFASGKKEFIFVHRGLKIGLLICEDAWTFSPSKLLKKKSVDSINYNNAIN
;
A
#
# COMPACT_ATOMS: atom_id res chain seq x y z
N MET A 1 -15.58 -1.96 -13.81
CA MET A 1 -14.30 -1.43 -13.29
C MET A 1 -13.19 -2.40 -13.66
N LYS A 2 -12.09 -1.91 -14.25
CA LYS A 2 -10.90 -2.71 -14.57
C LYS A 2 -9.79 -2.41 -13.57
N ILE A 3 -9.35 -3.41 -12.83
CA ILE A 3 -8.26 -3.31 -11.85
C ILE A 3 -7.02 -3.97 -12.43
N ALA A 4 -5.88 -3.33 -12.31
CA ALA A 4 -4.58 -3.91 -12.65
C ALA A 4 -3.81 -4.23 -11.36
N LEU A 5 -3.36 -5.45 -11.24
CA LEU A 5 -2.40 -5.87 -10.22
C LEU A 5 -1.00 -5.70 -10.80
N ALA A 6 -0.25 -4.75 -10.28
CA ALA A 6 1.12 -4.47 -10.72
C ALA A 6 2.09 -5.39 -9.97
N GLN A 7 2.33 -6.58 -10.53
CA GLN A 7 3.31 -7.51 -10.00
C GLN A 7 4.72 -7.02 -10.35
N ILE A 8 5.27 -6.15 -9.52
CA ILE A 8 6.61 -5.58 -9.66
C ILE A 8 7.55 -6.22 -8.65
N ASN A 9 8.76 -6.51 -9.08
CA ASN A 9 9.81 -6.98 -8.19
C ASN A 9 10.57 -5.79 -7.61
N SER A 10 10.15 -5.34 -6.42
CA SER A 10 10.77 -4.23 -5.71
C SER A 10 12.00 -4.71 -4.95
N PHE A 11 13.14 -4.04 -5.14
CA PHE A 11 14.37 -4.31 -4.40
C PHE A 11 14.38 -3.60 -3.05
N VAL A 12 14.80 -4.33 -2.01
CA VAL A 12 14.91 -3.77 -0.66
C VAL A 12 15.93 -2.63 -0.65
N GLY A 13 15.51 -1.46 -0.17
CA GLY A 13 16.34 -0.27 -0.06
C GLY A 13 16.43 0.58 -1.34
N ASP A 14 16.08 0.07 -2.51
CA ASP A 14 16.18 0.81 -3.78
C ASP A 14 14.92 1.65 -4.06
N ILE A 15 14.69 2.65 -3.20
CA ILE A 15 13.50 3.51 -3.25
C ILE A 15 13.34 4.20 -4.61
N GLU A 16 14.46 4.62 -5.23
CA GLU A 16 14.41 5.37 -6.49
C GLU A 16 13.93 4.49 -7.65
N ASN A 17 14.53 3.32 -7.87
CA ASN A 17 14.15 2.45 -8.97
C ASN A 17 12.78 1.81 -8.74
N ASN A 18 12.45 1.43 -7.49
CA ASN A 18 11.10 0.96 -7.14
C ASN A 18 10.04 2.01 -7.51
N SER A 19 10.30 3.29 -7.23
CA SER A 19 9.38 4.38 -7.61
C SER A 19 9.20 4.50 -9.11
N LYS A 20 10.27 4.35 -9.90
CA LYS A 20 10.21 4.33 -11.37
C LYS A 20 9.36 3.15 -11.88
N LEU A 21 9.52 1.96 -11.25
CA LEU A 21 8.73 0.78 -11.58
C LEU A 21 7.23 1.00 -11.29
N ILE A 22 6.89 1.57 -10.15
CA ILE A 22 5.50 1.90 -9.79
C ILE A 22 4.88 2.84 -10.84
N ILE A 23 5.56 3.94 -11.18
CA ILE A 23 5.06 4.93 -12.15
C ILE A 23 4.93 4.30 -13.54
N LYS A 24 5.91 3.50 -13.97
CA LYS A 24 5.86 2.78 -15.25
C LYS A 24 4.67 1.85 -15.31
N SER A 25 4.50 1.01 -14.27
CA SER A 25 3.38 0.06 -14.20
C SER A 25 2.02 0.76 -14.23
N ALA A 26 1.88 1.90 -13.55
CA ALA A 26 0.66 2.69 -13.58
C ALA A 26 0.36 3.25 -14.98
N LYS A 27 1.39 3.75 -15.70
CA LYS A 27 1.26 4.21 -17.09
C LYS A 27 0.85 3.09 -18.04
N ASP A 28 1.48 1.92 -17.91
CA ASP A 28 1.20 0.77 -18.76
C ASP A 28 -0.21 0.18 -18.48
N ALA A 29 -0.62 0.16 -17.20
CA ALA A 29 -1.96 -0.25 -16.81
C ALA A 29 -3.04 0.71 -17.37
N LEU A 30 -2.81 2.02 -17.29
CA LEU A 30 -3.73 3.02 -17.85
C LEU A 30 -3.90 2.83 -19.36
N LYS A 31 -2.81 2.60 -20.11
CA LYS A 31 -2.88 2.31 -21.56
C LYS A 31 -3.75 1.10 -21.88
N LYS A 32 -3.78 0.12 -20.95
CA LYS A 32 -4.65 -1.08 -21.04
C LYS A 32 -6.07 -0.85 -20.51
N GLY A 33 -6.43 0.39 -20.17
CA GLY A 33 -7.75 0.79 -19.69
C GLY A 33 -8.01 0.45 -18.22
N ALA A 34 -6.98 0.29 -17.41
CA ALA A 34 -7.16 0.14 -15.96
C ALA A 34 -7.60 1.46 -15.33
N GLU A 35 -8.47 1.37 -14.34
CA GLU A 35 -9.04 2.48 -13.59
C GLU A 35 -8.48 2.55 -12.16
N LEU A 36 -7.98 1.43 -11.67
CA LEU A 36 -7.30 1.26 -10.40
C LEU A 36 -6.09 0.36 -10.61
N VAL A 37 -4.97 0.73 -10.04
CA VAL A 37 -3.74 -0.07 -10.00
C VAL A 37 -3.40 -0.39 -8.56
N VAL A 38 -3.08 -1.63 -8.26
CA VAL A 38 -2.65 -2.07 -6.93
C VAL A 38 -1.23 -2.57 -7.04
N THR A 39 -0.32 -2.02 -6.22
CA THR A 39 1.07 -2.44 -6.15
C THR A 39 1.30 -3.37 -4.95
N PRO A 40 2.42 -4.10 -4.86
CA PRO A 40 2.74 -4.95 -3.72
C PRO A 40 2.91 -4.19 -2.40
N GLU A 41 2.78 -4.92 -1.29
CA GLU A 41 3.16 -4.47 0.05
C GLU A 41 4.61 -3.98 0.04
N PHE A 42 4.87 -2.83 0.69
CA PHE A 42 6.19 -2.16 0.68
C PHE A 42 6.78 -1.90 -0.71
N SER A 43 5.96 -1.73 -1.73
CA SER A 43 6.41 -1.53 -3.11
C SER A 43 7.41 -0.36 -3.29
N ILE A 44 7.40 0.64 -2.39
CA ILE A 44 8.39 1.74 -2.42
C ILE A 44 9.77 1.26 -1.98
N CYS A 45 9.87 0.44 -0.95
CA CYS A 45 11.16 0.12 -0.33
C CYS A 45 11.58 -1.35 -0.45
N GLY A 46 10.73 -2.20 -1.02
CA GLY A 46 10.94 -3.66 -1.06
C GLY A 46 10.53 -4.35 0.24
N TYR A 47 10.25 -5.65 0.15
CA TYR A 47 9.84 -6.51 1.27
C TYR A 47 10.85 -7.66 1.43
N PRO A 48 11.25 -8.01 2.68
CA PRO A 48 11.01 -7.29 3.93
C PRO A 48 12.02 -6.15 4.15
N PRO A 49 11.58 -4.97 4.60
CA PRO A 49 12.51 -3.84 4.82
C PRO A 49 13.31 -3.98 6.13
N GLU A 50 12.93 -4.86 7.03
CA GLU A 50 13.60 -5.18 8.31
C GLU A 50 14.04 -3.92 9.09
N ASP A 51 15.28 -3.90 9.61
CA ASP A 51 15.82 -2.81 10.44
C ASP A 51 15.95 -1.47 9.70
N LEU A 52 15.84 -1.44 8.37
CA LEU A 52 15.86 -0.19 7.61
C LEU A 52 14.77 0.78 8.05
N VAL A 53 13.59 0.25 8.45
CA VAL A 53 12.47 1.10 8.88
C VAL A 53 12.73 1.80 10.22
N LEU A 54 13.73 1.41 10.99
CA LEU A 54 14.14 2.08 12.22
C LEU A 54 14.97 3.35 11.95
N ARG A 55 15.46 3.53 10.72
CA ARG A 55 16.27 4.67 10.32
C ARG A 55 15.38 5.81 9.85
N GLN A 56 15.53 6.99 10.46
CA GLN A 56 14.71 8.17 10.14
C GLN A 56 14.95 8.65 8.69
N ASP A 57 16.20 8.64 8.22
CA ASP A 57 16.55 9.01 6.85
C ASP A 57 15.86 8.12 5.80
N PHE A 58 15.71 6.83 6.10
CA PHE A 58 15.02 5.88 5.25
C PHE A 58 13.51 6.14 5.19
N LEU A 59 12.87 6.38 6.33
CA LEU A 59 11.45 6.72 6.40
C LEU A 59 11.15 8.04 5.68
N ASP A 60 12.02 9.03 5.83
CA ASP A 60 11.92 10.32 5.15
C ASP A 60 12.05 10.16 3.62
N ALA A 61 12.98 9.31 3.17
CA ALA A 61 13.14 8.99 1.75
C ALA A 61 11.89 8.30 1.18
N CYS A 62 11.31 7.33 1.90
CA CYS A 62 10.05 6.69 1.51
C CYS A 62 8.90 7.70 1.43
N SER A 63 8.78 8.59 2.41
CA SER A 63 7.74 9.62 2.43
C SER A 63 7.89 10.63 1.28
N LYS A 64 9.12 11.08 0.99
CA LYS A 64 9.42 11.96 -0.15
C LYS A 64 9.09 11.28 -1.47
N SER A 65 9.45 9.99 -1.59
CA SER A 65 9.17 9.19 -2.77
C SER A 65 7.67 9.03 -3.00
N LEU A 66 6.88 8.72 -1.97
CA LEU A 66 5.42 8.62 -2.07
C LEU A 66 4.78 9.90 -2.63
N LYS A 67 5.22 11.07 -2.12
CA LYS A 67 4.76 12.38 -2.60
C LYS A 67 5.17 12.64 -4.06
N LYS A 68 6.38 12.22 -4.45
CA LYS A 68 6.87 12.33 -5.82
C LYS A 68 6.04 11.43 -6.75
N ILE A 69 5.86 10.15 -6.37
CA ILE A 69 5.02 9.21 -7.13
C ILE A 69 3.63 9.82 -7.35
N ALA A 70 2.98 10.34 -6.29
CA ALA A 70 1.64 10.92 -6.41
C ALA A 70 1.57 12.03 -7.48
N ARG A 71 2.60 12.89 -7.58
CA ARG A 71 2.67 13.97 -8.58
C ARG A 71 2.95 13.47 -10.00
N ASP A 72 3.76 12.43 -10.12
CA ASP A 72 4.27 11.92 -11.40
C ASP A 72 3.33 10.85 -12.03
N LEU A 73 2.32 10.41 -11.27
CA LEU A 73 1.32 9.43 -11.75
C LEU A 73 0.41 10.03 -12.82
N PRO A 74 0.02 9.22 -13.84
CA PRO A 74 -1.05 9.60 -14.76
C PRO A 74 -2.40 9.63 -14.05
N SER A 75 -3.46 10.07 -14.74
CA SER A 75 -4.83 10.17 -14.21
C SER A 75 -5.48 8.78 -13.98
N VAL A 76 -4.85 7.96 -13.16
CA VAL A 76 -5.35 6.66 -12.69
C VAL A 76 -5.18 6.57 -11.17
N LYS A 77 -6.11 5.91 -10.48
CA LYS A 77 -5.97 5.64 -9.05
C LYS A 77 -4.90 4.57 -8.84
N VAL A 78 -3.99 4.79 -7.90
CA VAL A 78 -2.94 3.81 -7.55
C VAL A 78 -2.91 3.60 -6.05
N ILE A 79 -2.93 2.34 -5.62
CA ILE A 79 -2.68 1.94 -4.23
C ILE A 79 -1.22 1.55 -4.14
N VAL A 80 -0.47 2.20 -3.23
CA VAL A 80 0.97 2.03 -3.07
C VAL A 80 1.30 1.61 -1.64
N GLY A 81 2.00 0.47 -1.49
CA GLY A 81 2.50 -0.04 -0.20
C GLY A 81 3.81 0.64 0.21
N HIS A 82 3.89 1.07 1.47
CA HIS A 82 5.06 1.78 2.00
C HIS A 82 5.09 1.80 3.54
N PRO A 83 6.26 1.98 4.18
CA PRO A 83 6.33 2.29 5.59
C PRO A 83 5.93 3.76 5.83
N LEU A 84 5.24 4.03 6.95
CA LEU A 84 4.87 5.39 7.32
C LEU A 84 5.06 5.63 8.82
N GLN A 85 5.82 6.66 9.16
CA GLN A 85 5.90 7.14 10.53
C GLN A 85 4.78 8.14 10.82
N LYS A 86 4.05 7.93 11.92
CA LYS A 86 2.99 8.82 12.38
C LYS A 86 2.89 8.74 13.91
N ASP A 87 2.78 9.88 14.57
CA ASP A 87 2.61 9.99 16.03
C ASP A 87 3.65 9.16 16.82
N GLY A 88 4.92 9.22 16.38
CA GLY A 88 6.04 8.48 16.98
C GLY A 88 6.04 6.96 16.74
N LYS A 89 5.13 6.43 15.92
CA LYS A 89 5.02 5.01 15.58
C LYS A 89 5.25 4.79 14.10
N ILE A 90 5.75 3.61 13.75
CA ILE A 90 5.96 3.18 12.38
C ILE A 90 4.85 2.19 12.01
N TYR A 91 4.30 2.33 10.82
CA TYR A 91 3.21 1.50 10.32
C TYR A 91 3.58 0.90 8.97
N ASN A 92 3.14 -0.34 8.76
CA ASN A 92 2.96 -0.91 7.43
C ASN A 92 1.70 -0.29 6.84
N ALA A 93 1.84 0.44 5.74
CA ALA A 93 0.79 1.29 5.22
C ALA A 93 0.57 1.09 3.72
N ALA A 94 -0.66 1.34 3.27
CA ALA A 94 -1.00 1.47 1.86
C ALA A 94 -1.78 2.76 1.62
N SER A 95 -1.31 3.58 0.68
CA SER A 95 -1.91 4.86 0.35
C SER A 95 -2.58 4.84 -1.01
N LEU A 96 -3.79 5.42 -1.09
CA LEU A 96 -4.48 5.71 -2.35
C LEU A 96 -3.98 7.04 -2.90
N LEU A 97 -3.37 6.99 -4.09
CA LEU A 97 -2.88 8.15 -4.82
C LEU A 97 -3.78 8.45 -6.02
N PHE A 98 -4.14 9.70 -6.21
CA PHE A 98 -4.91 10.15 -7.37
C PHE A 98 -4.78 11.68 -7.56
N ASN A 99 -4.72 12.13 -8.81
CA ASN A 99 -4.66 13.56 -9.18
C ASN A 99 -3.58 14.34 -8.42
N GLY A 100 -2.37 13.81 -8.36
CA GLY A 100 -1.23 14.48 -7.72
C GLY A 100 -1.25 14.47 -6.19
N LYS A 101 -2.20 13.80 -5.55
CA LYS A 101 -2.41 13.84 -4.09
C LYS A 101 -2.55 12.44 -3.49
N ILE A 102 -2.19 12.34 -2.20
CA ILE A 102 -2.54 11.22 -1.35
C ILE A 102 -3.98 11.45 -0.88
N GLN A 103 -4.90 10.57 -1.31
CA GLN A 103 -6.34 10.67 -0.97
C GLN A 103 -6.63 10.10 0.43
N GLY A 104 -5.82 9.17 0.89
CA GLY A 104 -5.92 8.56 2.20
C GLY A 104 -4.96 7.38 2.35
N THR A 105 -4.80 6.92 3.58
CA THR A 105 -3.83 5.87 3.94
C THR A 105 -4.48 4.88 4.90
N TYR A 106 -4.32 3.61 4.58
CA TYR A 106 -4.65 2.48 5.44
C TYR A 106 -3.40 2.02 6.19
N PHE A 107 -3.56 1.64 7.45
CA PHE A 107 -2.53 1.04 8.29
C PHE A 107 -2.89 -0.41 8.56
N LYS A 108 -1.99 -1.34 8.26
CA LYS A 108 -2.16 -2.77 8.51
C LYS A 108 -2.54 -3.03 9.97
N GLN A 109 -3.57 -3.83 10.18
CA GLN A 109 -4.11 -4.11 11.52
C GLN A 109 -3.55 -5.39 12.11
N THR A 110 -3.39 -6.42 11.28
CA THR A 110 -2.87 -7.72 11.69
C THR A 110 -1.41 -7.84 11.27
N LEU A 111 -0.54 -7.90 12.25
CA LEU A 111 0.91 -7.98 12.05
C LEU A 111 1.34 -9.44 12.28
N PRO A 112 1.72 -10.19 11.23
CA PRO A 112 2.19 -11.56 11.39
C PRO A 112 3.49 -11.58 12.20
N ASN A 113 3.56 -12.52 13.13
CA ASN A 113 4.72 -12.70 14.03
C ASN A 113 5.00 -14.18 14.24
N TYR A 114 5.11 -14.92 13.13
CA TYR A 114 5.35 -16.36 13.10
C TYR A 114 6.22 -16.73 11.88
N GLY A 115 6.94 -17.83 11.98
CA GLY A 115 7.84 -18.28 10.92
C GLY A 115 8.92 -17.25 10.63
N VAL A 116 8.93 -16.74 9.40
CA VAL A 116 9.88 -15.72 8.95
C VAL A 116 9.37 -14.28 9.17
N PHE A 117 8.16 -14.12 9.69
CA PHE A 117 7.54 -12.81 9.90
C PHE A 117 7.78 -12.32 11.34
N ASP A 118 8.27 -11.10 11.48
CA ASP A 118 8.50 -10.41 12.76
C ASP A 118 8.03 -8.95 12.70
N GLU A 119 6.80 -8.74 12.19
CA GLU A 119 6.29 -7.39 11.97
C GLU A 119 6.02 -6.62 13.28
N ASN A 120 5.67 -7.32 14.37
CA ASN A 120 5.45 -6.68 15.67
C ASN A 120 6.70 -6.00 16.25
N ARG A 121 7.89 -6.40 15.80
CA ARG A 121 9.16 -5.78 16.18
C ARG A 121 9.29 -4.35 15.68
N TYR A 122 8.73 -4.06 14.50
CA TYR A 122 8.96 -2.82 13.78
C TYR A 122 7.72 -1.93 13.72
N PHE A 123 6.53 -2.54 13.60
CA PHE A 123 5.32 -1.82 13.23
C PHE A 123 4.28 -1.82 14.35
N ALA A 124 3.53 -0.72 14.40
CA ALA A 124 2.33 -0.63 15.22
C ALA A 124 1.11 -1.07 14.41
N SER A 125 0.15 -1.72 15.08
CA SER A 125 -1.11 -2.13 14.48
C SER A 125 -2.01 -0.91 14.21
N GLY A 126 -2.59 -0.86 13.01
CA GLY A 126 -3.66 0.05 12.64
C GLY A 126 -4.96 -0.25 13.40
N LYS A 127 -5.88 0.72 13.44
CA LYS A 127 -7.15 0.57 14.18
C LYS A 127 -8.38 0.93 13.35
N LYS A 128 -8.19 1.47 12.15
CA LYS A 128 -9.29 1.99 11.34
C LYS A 128 -9.28 1.36 9.96
N GLU A 129 -10.44 1.06 9.47
CA GLU A 129 -10.65 0.68 8.09
C GLU A 129 -10.45 1.88 7.16
N PHE A 130 -10.09 1.60 5.92
CA PHE A 130 -10.03 2.58 4.85
C PHE A 130 -10.93 2.13 3.70
N ILE A 131 -11.93 2.94 3.39
CA ILE A 131 -12.91 2.72 2.33
C ILE A 131 -12.93 3.95 1.44
N PHE A 132 -12.90 3.73 0.13
CA PHE A 132 -13.09 4.80 -0.86
C PHE A 132 -14.14 4.41 -1.89
N VAL A 133 -14.68 5.41 -2.57
CA VAL A 133 -15.68 5.18 -3.61
C VAL A 133 -15.06 5.36 -4.99
N HIS A 134 -15.34 4.44 -5.90
CA HIS A 134 -14.99 4.54 -7.31
C HIS A 134 -16.15 4.05 -8.17
N ARG A 135 -16.67 4.93 -9.04
CA ARG A 135 -17.84 4.65 -9.88
C ARG A 135 -19.05 4.10 -9.12
N GLY A 136 -19.35 4.64 -7.95
CA GLY A 136 -20.45 4.21 -7.11
C GLY A 136 -20.15 2.96 -6.26
N LEU A 137 -19.05 2.24 -6.49
CA LEU A 137 -18.66 1.08 -5.72
C LEU A 137 -17.85 1.48 -4.49
N LYS A 138 -18.19 0.97 -3.33
CA LYS A 138 -17.40 1.08 -2.10
C LYS A 138 -16.31 0.03 -2.10
N ILE A 139 -15.07 0.48 -2.04
CA ILE A 139 -13.88 -0.38 -2.09
C ILE A 139 -13.13 -0.27 -0.77
N GLY A 140 -12.97 -1.40 -0.08
CA GLY A 140 -12.16 -1.52 1.14
C GLY A 140 -10.73 -1.92 0.82
N LEU A 141 -9.77 -1.44 1.62
CA LEU A 141 -8.35 -1.77 1.49
C LEU A 141 -7.87 -2.58 2.67
N LEU A 142 -7.16 -3.65 2.39
CA LEU A 142 -6.47 -4.51 3.35
C LEU A 142 -5.02 -4.74 2.92
N ILE A 143 -4.14 -5.14 3.84
CA ILE A 143 -2.75 -5.50 3.56
C ILE A 143 -2.52 -6.93 4.02
N CYS A 144 -2.17 -7.83 3.07
CA CYS A 144 -1.69 -9.19 3.30
C CYS A 144 -2.49 -9.94 4.39
N GLU A 145 -1.92 -10.13 5.59
CA GLU A 145 -2.49 -10.90 6.71
C GLU A 145 -3.86 -10.41 7.17
N ASP A 146 -4.20 -9.14 6.94
CA ASP A 146 -5.54 -8.62 7.24
C ASP A 146 -6.65 -9.37 6.50
N ALA A 147 -6.36 -9.93 5.32
CA ALA A 147 -7.33 -10.68 4.53
C ALA A 147 -7.60 -12.09 5.11
N TRP A 148 -6.64 -12.63 5.83
CA TRP A 148 -6.71 -13.99 6.42
C TRP A 148 -7.36 -13.98 7.80
N THR A 149 -7.47 -12.83 8.45
CA THR A 149 -8.02 -12.70 9.79
C THR A 149 -9.45 -12.18 9.77
N PHE A 150 -10.24 -12.67 10.72
CA PHE A 150 -11.68 -12.35 10.79
C PHE A 150 -11.98 -10.88 11.07
N SER A 151 -11.07 -10.16 11.77
CA SER A 151 -11.38 -8.83 12.31
C SER A 151 -11.45 -7.74 11.24
N PRO A 152 -10.41 -7.44 10.45
CA PRO A 152 -10.46 -6.36 9.47
C PRO A 152 -11.47 -6.61 8.35
N SER A 153 -11.53 -7.85 7.82
CA SER A 153 -12.46 -8.21 6.75
C SER A 153 -13.94 -8.14 7.19
N LYS A 154 -14.24 -8.55 8.44
CA LYS A 154 -15.58 -8.46 9.02
C LYS A 154 -16.02 -7.00 9.22
N LEU A 155 -15.11 -6.11 9.60
CA LEU A 155 -15.41 -4.68 9.72
C LEU A 155 -15.80 -4.07 8.37
N LEU A 156 -15.08 -4.41 7.30
CA LEU A 156 -15.43 -3.98 5.94
C LEU A 156 -16.79 -4.53 5.50
N LYS A 157 -17.07 -5.81 5.78
CA LYS A 157 -18.38 -6.43 5.47
C LYS A 157 -19.54 -5.71 6.18
N LYS A 158 -19.37 -5.33 7.45
CA LYS A 158 -20.39 -4.57 8.20
C LYS A 158 -20.68 -3.18 7.58
N LYS A 159 -19.75 -2.62 6.82
CA LYS A 159 -19.90 -1.33 6.13
C LYS A 159 -20.39 -1.44 4.70
N SER A 160 -20.90 -2.62 4.30
CA SER A 160 -21.44 -2.89 2.96
C SER A 160 -20.46 -2.48 1.85
N VAL A 161 -19.24 -2.97 1.96
CA VAL A 161 -18.21 -2.79 0.92
C VAL A 161 -18.50 -3.73 -0.24
N ASP A 162 -18.51 -3.18 -1.46
CA ASP A 162 -18.80 -3.94 -2.69
C ASP A 162 -17.60 -4.76 -3.17
N SER A 163 -16.38 -4.30 -2.85
CA SER A 163 -15.13 -4.98 -3.23
C SER A 163 -14.05 -4.74 -2.19
N ILE A 164 -13.18 -5.73 -2.01
CA ILE A 164 -12.01 -5.63 -1.16
C ILE A 164 -10.77 -5.75 -2.05
N ASN A 165 -9.89 -4.76 -1.99
CA ASN A 165 -8.57 -4.82 -2.59
C ASN A 165 -7.54 -5.01 -1.48
N TYR A 166 -6.67 -5.97 -1.65
CA TYR A 166 -5.57 -6.19 -0.72
C TYR A 166 -4.22 -6.12 -1.45
N ASN A 167 -3.30 -5.53 -0.75
CA ASN A 167 -1.92 -5.34 -1.15
C ASN A 167 -1.11 -6.48 -0.51
N ASN A 168 -0.40 -7.28 -1.31
CA ASN A 168 0.36 -8.44 -0.83
C ASN A 168 1.80 -8.39 -1.36
N ALA A 169 2.76 -8.82 -0.55
CA ALA A 169 4.17 -8.88 -0.92
C ALA A 169 4.57 -10.17 -1.64
N ILE A 170 3.74 -11.21 -1.54
CA ILE A 170 4.09 -12.53 -2.10
C ILE A 170 3.81 -12.55 -3.60
N ASN A 171 4.86 -12.79 -4.38
CA ASN A 171 4.80 -13.10 -5.81
C ASN A 171 4.50 -14.58 -6.03
#